data_332d6723464522391bfef4365abcbd9a
#
_entry.id   332d6723464522391bfef4365abcbd9a
#
_cell.length_a   1.000
_cell.length_b   1.000
_cell.length_c   1.000
_cell.angle_alpha   90.00
_cell.angle_beta   90.00
_cell.angle_gamma   90.00
#
_symmetry.space_group_name_H-M   'P 1'
#
loop_
_entity.id
_entity.type
_entity.pdbx_description
1 polymer ?
#
loop_
_entity_poly.entity_id
_entity_poly.type
_entity_poly.pdbx_seq_one_letter_code
_entity_poly.pdbx_strand_id
1 'polypeptide(L)'
;LLRRQRFHRAYDQAKKVFDNYPQAKERTQQVYASACFGVGLNEEAIKQYLEMIEATPGNPQLYISLGHIHNTQGNPGKAAEAFKQAYGLNPNFGDAYWSLANTKSYKFDDQQISAMQSAEDSTETAELDQIQINFALGKAFEDRRDYPQAFHHYAKGNALKKLTTHYHAGQLQRRIDSQISVCTSEFLESKKGLGNNSADPIFIVGLPRSGSTLLEQILASHSQVDGTMELHNILDLAKRLRGRDNDNDENPRYPQIITELDDSYFERFGDQFMQDTQVYRESATFFTDKMPNNFFHIGLIKLI
;
A
#
# COMPACT_ATOMS: atom_id res chain seq x y z
N LEU A 1 0.83 -12.68 4.41
CA LEU A 1 2.14 -12.07 4.13
C LEU A 1 1.99 -10.94 3.09
N LEU A 2 1.42 -11.18 1.91
CA LEU A 2 1.21 -10.16 0.86
C LEU A 2 0.43 -8.94 1.38
N ARG A 3 -0.71 -9.16 2.05
CA ARG A 3 -1.51 -8.07 2.65
C ARG A 3 -0.78 -7.23 3.71
N ARG A 4 0.35 -7.74 4.24
CA ARG A 4 1.23 -7.06 5.19
C ARG A 4 2.51 -6.58 4.54
N GLN A 5 2.56 -6.58 3.22
CA GLN A 5 3.71 -6.17 2.40
C GLN A 5 5.05 -6.84 2.78
N ARG A 6 4.99 -8.04 3.38
CA ARG A 6 6.17 -8.86 3.64
C ARG A 6 6.53 -9.67 2.41
N PHE A 7 6.88 -8.97 1.33
CA PHE A 7 6.99 -9.51 -0.01
C PHE A 7 8.04 -10.61 -0.12
N HIS A 8 9.24 -10.43 0.43
CA HIS A 8 10.30 -11.46 0.40
C HIS A 8 9.85 -12.76 1.07
N ARG A 9 9.30 -12.66 2.30
CA ARG A 9 8.77 -13.85 2.99
C ARG A 9 7.57 -14.47 2.28
N ALA A 10 6.75 -13.65 1.62
CA ALA A 10 5.64 -14.15 0.80
C ALA A 10 6.16 -14.90 -0.41
N TYR A 11 7.17 -14.36 -1.08
CA TYR A 11 7.83 -14.97 -2.22
C TYR A 11 8.46 -16.32 -1.85
N ASP A 12 9.26 -16.38 -0.78
CA ASP A 12 9.92 -17.63 -0.35
C ASP A 12 8.89 -18.74 -0.09
N GLN A 13 7.81 -18.41 0.61
CA GLN A 13 6.76 -19.39 0.90
C GLN A 13 5.97 -19.79 -0.35
N ALA A 14 5.60 -18.82 -1.19
CA ALA A 14 4.86 -19.08 -2.43
C ALA A 14 5.70 -19.90 -3.41
N LYS A 15 6.99 -19.55 -3.58
CA LYS A 15 7.93 -20.28 -4.41
C LYS A 15 8.11 -21.71 -3.92
N LYS A 16 8.30 -21.91 -2.62
CA LYS A 16 8.43 -23.26 -2.05
C LYS A 16 7.21 -24.14 -2.35
N VAL A 17 6.00 -23.57 -2.26
CA VAL A 17 4.78 -24.33 -2.57
C VAL A 17 4.67 -24.55 -4.07
N PHE A 18 4.93 -23.53 -4.87
CA PHE A 18 4.82 -23.59 -6.34
C PHE A 18 5.76 -24.63 -6.96
N ASP A 19 7.02 -24.70 -6.45
CA ASP A 19 8.04 -25.63 -6.99
C ASP A 19 7.83 -27.07 -6.49
N ASN A 20 7.44 -27.28 -5.24
CA ASN A 20 7.41 -28.60 -4.62
C ASN A 20 6.05 -29.31 -4.69
N TYR A 21 4.97 -28.60 -5.07
CA TYR A 21 3.63 -29.18 -5.11
C TYR A 21 2.94 -28.89 -6.46
N PRO A 22 3.32 -29.61 -7.55
CA PRO A 22 2.76 -29.40 -8.89
C PRO A 22 1.24 -29.47 -8.94
N GLN A 23 0.63 -30.32 -8.11
CA GLN A 23 -0.85 -30.46 -7.98
C GLN A 23 -1.53 -29.21 -7.40
N ALA A 24 -0.78 -28.34 -6.73
CA ALA A 24 -1.29 -27.09 -6.18
C ALA A 24 -0.94 -25.88 -7.05
N LYS A 25 -0.26 -26.07 -8.18
CA LYS A 25 0.26 -24.98 -9.04
C LYS A 25 -0.84 -24.03 -9.44
N GLU A 26 -1.93 -24.50 -9.99
CA GLU A 26 -3.05 -23.68 -10.44
C GLU A 26 -3.64 -22.81 -9.32
N ARG A 27 -3.80 -23.37 -8.10
CA ARG A 27 -4.33 -22.65 -6.94
C ARG A 27 -3.37 -21.64 -6.35
N THR A 28 -2.08 -21.81 -6.53
CA THR A 28 -1.03 -20.99 -5.92
C THR A 28 -0.38 -20.02 -6.88
N GLN A 29 -0.62 -20.18 -8.19
CA GLN A 29 0.02 -19.42 -9.25
C GLN A 29 -0.20 -17.91 -9.10
N GLN A 30 -1.43 -17.48 -8.81
CA GLN A 30 -1.73 -16.05 -8.60
C GLN A 30 -1.01 -15.48 -7.38
N VAL A 31 -0.91 -16.24 -6.28
CA VAL A 31 -0.18 -15.83 -5.09
C VAL A 31 1.31 -15.73 -5.38
N TYR A 32 1.85 -16.70 -6.13
CA TYR A 32 3.25 -16.70 -6.55
C TYR A 32 3.56 -15.50 -7.48
N ALA A 33 2.73 -15.28 -8.51
CA ALA A 33 2.87 -14.15 -9.42
C ALA A 33 2.83 -12.80 -8.67
N SER A 34 1.88 -12.65 -7.74
CA SER A 34 1.78 -11.43 -6.91
C SER A 34 2.98 -11.26 -5.99
N ALA A 35 3.55 -12.36 -5.48
CA ALA A 35 4.75 -12.31 -4.65
C ALA A 35 6.00 -11.97 -5.48
N CYS A 36 6.13 -12.51 -6.69
CA CYS A 36 7.17 -12.14 -7.65
C CYS A 36 7.14 -10.64 -7.95
N PHE A 37 5.96 -10.10 -8.23
CA PHE A 37 5.80 -8.65 -8.45
C PHE A 37 6.23 -7.84 -7.23
N GLY A 38 5.83 -8.28 -6.02
CA GLY A 38 6.19 -7.61 -4.77
C GLY A 38 7.68 -7.56 -4.47
N VAL A 39 8.47 -8.51 -4.99
CA VAL A 39 9.94 -8.52 -4.85
C VAL A 39 10.68 -8.01 -6.10
N GLY A 40 9.95 -7.42 -7.07
CA GLY A 40 10.54 -6.83 -8.26
C GLY A 40 10.87 -7.84 -9.40
N LEU A 41 10.51 -9.12 -9.27
CA LEU A 41 10.66 -10.13 -10.32
C LEU A 41 9.56 -10.01 -11.37
N ASN A 42 9.51 -8.83 -12.03
CA ASN A 42 8.42 -8.43 -12.91
C ASN A 42 8.25 -9.35 -14.11
N GLU A 43 9.32 -9.81 -14.74
CA GLU A 43 9.25 -10.69 -15.91
C GLU A 43 8.62 -12.05 -15.55
N GLU A 44 9.00 -12.60 -14.39
CA GLU A 44 8.39 -13.85 -13.93
C GLU A 44 6.91 -13.65 -13.59
N ALA A 45 6.56 -12.53 -12.94
CA ALA A 45 5.18 -12.19 -12.65
C ALA A 45 4.34 -12.06 -13.93
N ILE A 46 4.84 -11.35 -14.95
CA ILE A 46 4.19 -11.21 -16.27
C ILE A 46 3.96 -12.59 -16.90
N LYS A 47 5.00 -13.43 -16.93
CA LYS A 47 4.89 -14.78 -17.47
C LYS A 47 3.76 -15.56 -16.79
N GLN A 48 3.72 -15.56 -15.47
CA GLN A 48 2.71 -16.27 -14.71
C GLN A 48 1.29 -15.71 -14.96
N TYR A 49 1.12 -14.39 -15.06
CA TYR A 49 -0.18 -13.80 -15.42
C TYR A 49 -0.61 -14.13 -16.85
N LEU A 50 0.31 -14.15 -17.82
CA LEU A 50 -0.01 -14.53 -19.19
C LEU A 50 -0.44 -16.00 -19.30
N GLU A 51 0.24 -16.92 -18.60
CA GLU A 51 -0.17 -18.32 -18.51
C GLU A 51 -1.60 -18.46 -17.91
N MET A 52 -1.92 -17.68 -16.87
CA MET A 52 -3.28 -17.69 -16.28
C MET A 52 -4.33 -17.09 -17.22
N ILE A 53 -3.98 -16.04 -17.97
CA ILE A 53 -4.87 -15.41 -18.96
C ILE A 53 -5.14 -16.39 -20.10
N GLU A 54 -4.14 -17.14 -20.56
CA GLU A 54 -4.33 -18.18 -21.60
C GLU A 54 -5.28 -19.27 -21.12
N ALA A 55 -5.17 -19.69 -19.86
CA ALA A 55 -6.04 -20.70 -19.26
C ALA A 55 -7.46 -20.17 -18.96
N THR A 56 -7.59 -18.90 -18.57
CA THR A 56 -8.87 -18.27 -18.19
C THR A 56 -8.99 -16.86 -18.76
N PRO A 57 -9.19 -16.70 -20.09
CA PRO A 57 -9.18 -15.39 -20.74
C PRO A 57 -10.33 -14.46 -20.35
N GLY A 58 -11.38 -15.00 -19.75
CA GLY A 58 -12.56 -14.23 -19.29
C GLY A 58 -12.43 -13.59 -17.92
N ASN A 59 -11.27 -13.65 -17.26
CA ASN A 59 -11.07 -13.08 -15.92
C ASN A 59 -10.45 -11.67 -15.98
N PRO A 60 -11.24 -10.58 -15.78
CA PRO A 60 -10.75 -9.21 -15.91
C PRO A 60 -9.68 -8.85 -14.87
N GLN A 61 -9.69 -9.50 -13.68
CA GLN A 61 -8.74 -9.21 -12.61
C GLN A 61 -7.28 -9.56 -12.99
N LEU A 62 -7.08 -10.56 -13.86
CA LEU A 62 -5.74 -10.94 -14.33
C LEU A 62 -5.14 -9.82 -15.20
N TYR A 63 -5.96 -9.21 -16.03
CA TYR A 63 -5.53 -8.08 -16.88
C TYR A 63 -5.23 -6.83 -16.06
N ILE A 64 -5.98 -6.57 -14.97
CA ILE A 64 -5.65 -5.50 -14.03
C ILE A 64 -4.27 -5.72 -13.43
N SER A 65 -4.00 -6.91 -12.93
CA SER A 65 -2.71 -7.25 -12.33
C SER A 65 -1.56 -7.10 -13.34
N LEU A 66 -1.75 -7.59 -14.55
CA LEU A 66 -0.78 -7.44 -15.65
C LEU A 66 -0.55 -5.95 -15.99
N GLY A 67 -1.62 -5.16 -16.07
CA GLY A 67 -1.54 -3.73 -16.32
C GLY A 67 -0.74 -2.98 -15.26
N HIS A 68 -0.94 -3.31 -13.99
CA HIS A 68 -0.16 -2.71 -12.89
C HIS A 68 1.33 -3.04 -12.99
N ILE A 69 1.71 -4.27 -13.36
CA ILE A 69 3.11 -4.65 -13.55
C ILE A 69 3.72 -3.82 -14.70
N HIS A 70 3.04 -3.74 -15.83
CA HIS A 70 3.51 -2.93 -16.96
C HIS A 70 3.64 -1.45 -16.61
N ASN A 71 2.71 -0.91 -15.84
CA ASN A 71 2.78 0.49 -15.37
C ASN A 71 4.01 0.72 -14.47
N THR A 72 4.30 -0.21 -13.57
CA THR A 72 5.49 -0.17 -12.69
C THR A 72 6.79 -0.27 -13.48
N GLN A 73 6.81 -1.02 -14.58
CA GLN A 73 7.96 -1.10 -15.49
C GLN A 73 8.13 0.15 -16.39
N GLY A 74 7.26 1.17 -16.27
CA GLY A 74 7.31 2.35 -17.12
C GLY A 74 6.76 2.11 -18.53
N ASN A 75 5.91 1.11 -18.74
CA ASN A 75 5.27 0.76 -20.00
C ASN A 75 3.77 1.14 -20.03
N PRO A 76 3.42 2.46 -20.00
CA PRO A 76 2.03 2.89 -19.87
C PRO A 76 1.14 2.45 -21.04
N GLY A 77 1.70 2.24 -22.24
CA GLY A 77 0.97 1.73 -23.39
C GLY A 77 0.46 0.31 -23.17
N LYS A 78 1.33 -0.61 -22.75
CA LYS A 78 0.95 -2.00 -22.43
C LYS A 78 0.01 -2.06 -21.23
N ALA A 79 0.23 -1.20 -20.24
CA ALA A 79 -0.68 -1.09 -19.11
C ALA A 79 -2.10 -0.70 -19.56
N ALA A 80 -2.21 0.33 -20.41
CA ALA A 80 -3.50 0.78 -20.94
C ALA A 80 -4.20 -0.31 -21.76
N GLU A 81 -3.46 -1.07 -22.57
CA GLU A 81 -4.02 -2.21 -23.31
C GLU A 81 -4.60 -3.27 -22.38
N ALA A 82 -3.87 -3.64 -21.33
CA ALA A 82 -4.34 -4.61 -20.35
C ALA A 82 -5.61 -4.11 -19.61
N PHE A 83 -5.63 -2.85 -19.17
CA PHE A 83 -6.82 -2.28 -18.53
C PHE A 83 -8.03 -2.20 -19.48
N LYS A 84 -7.79 -1.94 -20.77
CA LYS A 84 -8.85 -1.98 -21.81
C LYS A 84 -9.42 -3.38 -21.97
N GLN A 85 -8.60 -4.42 -21.96
CA GLN A 85 -9.08 -5.80 -21.99
C GLN A 85 -9.96 -6.10 -20.77
N ALA A 86 -9.59 -5.60 -19.59
CA ALA A 86 -10.35 -5.82 -18.36
C ALA A 86 -11.78 -5.25 -18.46
N TYR A 87 -11.97 -3.97 -18.85
CA TYR A 87 -13.30 -3.40 -18.99
C TYR A 87 -14.05 -3.91 -20.24
N GLY A 88 -13.33 -4.36 -21.27
CA GLY A 88 -13.93 -5.03 -22.42
C GLY A 88 -14.61 -6.35 -22.06
N LEU A 89 -14.04 -7.07 -21.08
CA LEU A 89 -14.64 -8.30 -20.53
C LEU A 89 -15.79 -8.02 -19.57
N ASN A 90 -15.67 -6.97 -18.77
CA ASN A 90 -16.71 -6.53 -17.84
C ASN A 90 -16.83 -5.00 -17.88
N PRO A 91 -17.80 -4.45 -18.62
CA PRO A 91 -18.01 -3.01 -18.73
C PRO A 91 -18.32 -2.29 -17.41
N ASN A 92 -18.78 -3.02 -16.39
CA ASN A 92 -19.07 -2.48 -15.06
C ASN A 92 -17.87 -2.54 -14.11
N PHE A 93 -16.71 -3.00 -14.58
CA PHE A 93 -15.53 -3.18 -13.74
C PHE A 93 -14.79 -1.85 -13.53
N GLY A 94 -15.13 -1.16 -12.47
CA GLY A 94 -14.64 0.18 -12.14
C GLY A 94 -13.13 0.28 -11.97
N ASP A 95 -12.48 -0.78 -11.44
CA ASP A 95 -11.03 -0.82 -11.25
C ASP A 95 -10.25 -0.63 -12.56
N ALA A 96 -10.79 -1.12 -13.67
CA ALA A 96 -10.18 -0.95 -14.98
C ALA A 96 -10.14 0.52 -15.43
N TYR A 97 -11.25 1.22 -15.28
CA TYR A 97 -11.35 2.65 -15.61
C TYR A 97 -10.52 3.50 -14.66
N TRP A 98 -10.58 3.19 -13.36
CA TRP A 98 -9.78 3.88 -12.35
C TRP A 98 -8.28 3.71 -12.58
N SER A 99 -7.83 2.51 -12.94
CA SER A 99 -6.44 2.22 -13.26
C SER A 99 -5.96 2.99 -14.50
N LEU A 100 -6.81 3.10 -15.54
CA LEU A 100 -6.55 3.97 -16.69
C LEU A 100 -6.45 5.44 -16.31
N ALA A 101 -7.39 5.94 -15.49
CA ALA A 101 -7.40 7.32 -15.01
C ALA A 101 -6.13 7.68 -14.23
N ASN A 102 -5.57 6.73 -13.48
CA ASN A 102 -4.32 6.89 -12.73
C ASN A 102 -3.06 6.82 -13.63
N THR A 103 -3.19 6.35 -14.86
CA THR A 103 -2.09 6.43 -15.84
C THR A 103 -2.00 7.85 -16.35
N LYS A 104 -1.05 8.62 -15.83
CA LYS A 104 -0.94 10.09 -15.98
C LYS A 104 -1.06 10.62 -17.42
N SER A 105 -0.64 9.84 -18.41
CA SER A 105 -0.67 10.20 -19.83
C SER A 105 -1.94 9.76 -20.56
N TYR A 106 -2.80 8.99 -19.93
CA TYR A 106 -4.01 8.47 -20.56
C TYR A 106 -5.13 9.50 -20.57
N LYS A 107 -5.83 9.61 -21.73
CA LYS A 107 -7.02 10.45 -21.88
C LYS A 107 -8.13 9.62 -22.47
N PHE A 108 -9.30 9.71 -21.85
CA PHE A 108 -10.49 9.00 -22.31
C PHE A 108 -11.11 9.65 -23.54
N ASP A 109 -11.49 8.83 -24.52
CA ASP A 109 -12.31 9.24 -25.67
C ASP A 109 -13.82 9.29 -25.32
N ASP A 110 -14.64 9.75 -26.28
CA ASP A 110 -16.10 9.89 -26.07
C ASP A 110 -16.79 8.54 -25.86
N GLN A 111 -16.33 7.50 -26.55
CA GLN A 111 -16.89 6.17 -26.41
C GLN A 111 -16.64 5.59 -25.01
N GLN A 112 -15.46 5.78 -24.49
CA GLN A 112 -15.09 5.33 -23.15
C GLN A 112 -15.85 6.10 -22.06
N ILE A 113 -16.04 7.40 -22.24
CA ILE A 113 -16.85 8.21 -21.30
C ILE A 113 -18.28 7.73 -21.31
N SER A 114 -18.88 7.52 -22.51
CA SER A 114 -20.25 6.99 -22.62
C SER A 114 -20.39 5.59 -22.00
N ALA A 115 -19.37 4.74 -22.15
CA ALA A 115 -19.36 3.42 -21.51
C ALA A 115 -19.34 3.53 -19.98
N MET A 116 -18.49 4.42 -19.42
CA MET A 116 -18.46 4.68 -17.98
C MET A 116 -19.78 5.24 -17.46
N GLN A 117 -20.42 6.16 -18.18
CA GLN A 117 -21.73 6.70 -17.81
C GLN A 117 -22.81 5.60 -17.82
N SER A 118 -22.82 4.73 -18.83
CA SER A 118 -23.73 3.58 -18.88
C SER A 118 -23.50 2.61 -17.72
N ALA A 119 -22.24 2.37 -17.34
CA ALA A 119 -21.89 1.53 -16.20
C ALA A 119 -22.27 2.21 -14.87
N GLU A 120 -22.15 3.54 -14.76
CA GLU A 120 -22.60 4.31 -13.61
C GLU A 120 -24.11 4.20 -13.37
N ASP A 121 -24.89 4.20 -14.44
CA ASP A 121 -26.37 4.12 -14.38
C ASP A 121 -26.86 2.68 -14.20
N SER A 122 -26.00 1.68 -14.36
CA SER A 122 -26.37 0.27 -14.25
C SER A 122 -26.61 -0.15 -12.80
N THR A 123 -27.72 -0.83 -12.56
CA THR A 123 -28.04 -1.44 -11.26
C THR A 123 -27.19 -2.67 -10.93
N GLU A 124 -26.47 -3.22 -11.92
CA GLU A 124 -25.57 -4.36 -11.76
C GLU A 124 -24.17 -3.96 -11.33
N THR A 125 -23.85 -2.65 -11.38
CA THR A 125 -22.53 -2.15 -10.97
C THR A 125 -22.41 -2.14 -9.46
N ALA A 126 -21.41 -2.88 -8.95
CA ALA A 126 -21.16 -2.96 -7.52
C ALA A 126 -20.74 -1.59 -6.94
N GLU A 127 -21.02 -1.38 -5.66
CA GLU A 127 -20.77 -0.09 -4.98
C GLU A 127 -19.30 0.38 -5.11
N LEU A 128 -18.34 -0.54 -4.99
CA LEU A 128 -16.92 -0.20 -5.16
C LEU A 128 -16.60 0.24 -6.59
N ASP A 129 -17.18 -0.45 -7.59
CA ASP A 129 -17.01 -0.10 -9.00
C ASP A 129 -17.66 1.25 -9.31
N GLN A 130 -18.83 1.54 -8.72
CA GLN A 130 -19.50 2.84 -8.81
C GLN A 130 -18.60 3.98 -8.31
N ILE A 131 -17.91 3.79 -7.17
CA ILE A 131 -16.96 4.75 -6.63
C ILE A 131 -15.83 4.99 -7.62
N GLN A 132 -15.23 3.92 -8.14
CA GLN A 132 -14.10 3.97 -9.06
C GLN A 132 -14.46 4.61 -10.41
N ILE A 133 -15.63 4.26 -10.97
CA ILE A 133 -16.15 4.85 -12.21
C ILE A 133 -16.34 6.36 -12.03
N ASN A 134 -16.93 6.79 -10.92
CA ASN A 134 -17.14 8.22 -10.67
C ASN A 134 -15.81 8.99 -10.59
N PHE A 135 -14.78 8.43 -9.95
CA PHE A 135 -13.46 9.06 -9.95
C PHE A 135 -12.82 9.08 -11.35
N ALA A 136 -13.01 8.03 -12.16
CA ALA A 136 -12.52 7.98 -13.53
C ALA A 136 -13.23 9.00 -14.43
N LEU A 137 -14.58 9.12 -14.31
CA LEU A 137 -15.36 10.16 -15.00
C LEU A 137 -14.93 11.56 -14.57
N GLY A 138 -14.73 11.79 -13.26
CA GLY A 138 -14.22 13.06 -12.75
C GLY A 138 -12.92 13.45 -13.43
N LYS A 139 -11.96 12.52 -13.53
CA LYS A 139 -10.68 12.72 -14.22
C LYS A 139 -10.85 12.95 -15.72
N ALA A 140 -11.73 12.20 -16.38
CA ALA A 140 -12.00 12.34 -17.82
C ALA A 140 -12.52 13.73 -18.16
N PHE A 141 -13.47 14.25 -17.37
CA PHE A 141 -14.01 15.60 -17.56
C PHE A 141 -13.02 16.70 -17.17
N GLU A 142 -12.20 16.49 -16.13
CA GLU A 142 -11.12 17.40 -15.77
C GLU A 142 -10.10 17.56 -16.93
N ASP A 143 -9.70 16.46 -17.57
CA ASP A 143 -8.80 16.49 -18.73
C ASP A 143 -9.39 17.25 -19.93
N ARG A 144 -10.72 17.31 -20.05
CA ARG A 144 -11.47 18.09 -21.04
C ARG A 144 -11.73 19.53 -20.62
N ARG A 145 -11.31 19.91 -19.41
CA ARG A 145 -11.60 21.20 -18.78
C ARG A 145 -13.08 21.48 -18.54
N ASP A 146 -13.91 20.43 -18.52
CA ASP A 146 -15.30 20.51 -18.07
C ASP A 146 -15.35 20.36 -16.56
N TYR A 147 -14.96 21.42 -15.87
CA TYR A 147 -14.85 21.42 -14.42
C TYR A 147 -16.19 21.22 -13.66
N PRO A 148 -17.36 21.70 -14.16
CA PRO A 148 -18.64 21.38 -13.55
C PRO A 148 -18.92 19.89 -13.51
N GLN A 149 -18.75 19.17 -14.64
CA GLN A 149 -18.94 17.72 -14.69
C GLN A 149 -17.87 16.98 -13.88
N ALA A 150 -16.61 17.41 -13.96
CA ALA A 150 -15.54 16.83 -13.14
C ALA A 150 -15.87 16.90 -11.64
N PHE A 151 -16.30 18.07 -11.15
CA PHE A 151 -16.69 18.26 -9.76
C PHE A 151 -17.92 17.42 -9.37
N HIS A 152 -18.92 17.33 -10.24
CA HIS A 152 -20.10 16.51 -10.02
C HIS A 152 -19.72 15.04 -9.73
N HIS A 153 -18.91 14.42 -10.62
CA HIS A 153 -18.50 13.04 -10.47
C HIS A 153 -17.55 12.82 -9.28
N TYR A 154 -16.59 13.71 -9.05
CA TYR A 154 -15.74 13.65 -7.85
C TYR A 154 -16.56 13.77 -6.57
N ALA A 155 -17.54 14.66 -6.50
CA ALA A 155 -18.42 14.80 -5.35
C ALA A 155 -19.26 13.53 -5.11
N LYS A 156 -19.83 12.95 -6.17
CA LYS A 156 -20.60 11.70 -6.11
C LYS A 156 -19.72 10.52 -5.65
N GLY A 157 -18.53 10.34 -6.26
CA GLY A 157 -17.58 9.30 -5.87
C GLY A 157 -17.14 9.43 -4.40
N ASN A 158 -16.87 10.65 -3.93
CA ASN A 158 -16.55 10.92 -2.52
C ASN A 158 -17.73 10.65 -1.58
N ALA A 159 -18.96 11.01 -1.98
CA ALA A 159 -20.16 10.74 -1.19
C ALA A 159 -20.37 9.22 -1.00
N LEU A 160 -20.27 8.44 -2.08
CA LEU A 160 -20.32 6.97 -2.02
C LEU A 160 -19.18 6.41 -1.17
N LYS A 161 -17.95 6.88 -1.37
CA LYS A 161 -16.79 6.44 -0.57
C LYS A 161 -16.96 6.70 0.91
N LYS A 162 -17.57 7.83 1.25
CA LYS A 162 -17.86 8.19 2.66
C LYS A 162 -18.77 7.19 3.35
N LEU A 163 -19.74 6.59 2.64
CA LEU A 163 -20.64 5.59 3.20
C LEU A 163 -19.90 4.31 3.61
N THR A 164 -18.81 3.97 2.89
CA THR A 164 -17.98 2.78 3.17
C THR A 164 -16.80 3.06 4.11
N THR A 165 -16.61 4.32 4.49
CA THR A 165 -15.45 4.74 5.28
C THR A 165 -15.87 5.05 6.71
N HIS A 166 -15.33 4.31 7.68
CA HIS A 166 -15.56 4.52 9.11
C HIS A 166 -14.51 5.49 9.68
N TYR A 167 -14.49 6.73 9.17
CA TYR A 167 -13.60 7.76 9.70
C TYR A 167 -14.31 8.58 10.79
N HIS A 168 -13.69 8.66 11.96
CA HIS A 168 -14.11 9.49 13.06
C HIS A 168 -12.94 10.34 13.57
N ALA A 169 -13.02 11.66 13.40
CA ALA A 169 -11.97 12.60 13.84
C ALA A 169 -11.63 12.43 15.33
N GLY A 170 -12.62 12.18 16.18
CA GLY A 170 -12.41 11.92 17.59
C GLY A 170 -11.58 10.66 17.90
N GLN A 171 -11.61 9.63 17.05
CA GLN A 171 -10.74 8.47 17.22
C GLN A 171 -9.27 8.82 16.92
N LEU A 172 -9.04 9.58 15.86
CA LEU A 172 -7.70 10.06 15.54
C LEU A 172 -7.12 10.90 16.68
N GLN A 173 -7.93 11.82 17.21
CA GLN A 173 -7.52 12.66 18.36
C GLN A 173 -7.17 11.79 19.57
N ARG A 174 -8.04 10.86 19.96
CA ARG A 174 -7.76 9.94 21.09
C ARG A 174 -6.46 9.14 20.88
N ARG A 175 -6.18 8.66 19.67
CA ARG A 175 -4.93 7.96 19.36
C ARG A 175 -3.71 8.84 19.57
N ILE A 176 -3.77 10.11 19.16
CA ILE A 176 -2.69 11.08 19.36
C ILE A 176 -2.53 11.38 20.85
N ASP A 177 -3.62 11.70 21.56
CA ASP A 177 -3.60 12.01 22.98
C ASP A 177 -3.03 10.84 23.80
N SER A 178 -3.39 9.62 23.44
CA SER A 178 -2.87 8.40 24.06
C SER A 178 -1.36 8.23 23.84
N GLN A 179 -0.85 8.50 22.65
CA GLN A 179 0.61 8.50 22.40
C GLN A 179 1.33 9.57 23.23
N ILE A 180 0.79 10.77 23.28
CA ILE A 180 1.34 11.88 24.06
C ILE A 180 1.38 11.54 25.56
N SER A 181 0.29 10.96 26.08
CA SER A 181 0.19 10.63 27.51
C SER A 181 1.15 9.53 27.96
N VAL A 182 1.49 8.60 27.08
CA VAL A 182 2.42 7.49 27.38
C VAL A 182 3.88 7.86 27.08
N CYS A 183 4.14 8.46 25.93
CA CYS A 183 5.51 8.77 25.49
C CYS A 183 5.98 10.13 26.01
N THR A 184 5.89 10.34 27.33
CA THR A 184 6.38 11.57 27.98
C THR A 184 7.92 11.62 27.96
N SER A 185 8.47 12.82 28.13
CA SER A 185 9.92 13.02 28.19
C SER A 185 10.54 12.19 29.31
N GLU A 186 9.90 12.14 30.49
CA GLU A 186 10.35 11.38 31.65
C GLU A 186 10.39 9.88 31.36
N PHE A 187 9.34 9.36 30.71
CA PHE A 187 9.27 7.95 30.33
C PHE A 187 10.36 7.59 29.31
N LEU A 188 10.50 8.41 28.25
CA LEU A 188 11.54 8.18 27.22
C LEU A 188 12.96 8.25 27.78
N GLU A 189 13.26 9.19 28.68
CA GLU A 189 14.58 9.26 29.35
C GLU A 189 14.81 8.06 30.29
N SER A 190 13.77 7.58 31.00
CA SER A 190 13.90 6.40 31.87
C SER A 190 14.24 5.11 31.12
N LYS A 191 13.93 5.05 29.82
CA LYS A 191 14.15 3.89 28.94
C LYS A 191 15.29 4.10 27.93
N LYS A 192 16.07 5.18 28.10
CA LYS A 192 17.16 5.54 27.19
C LYS A 192 18.25 4.47 27.15
N GLY A 193 18.62 4.06 25.94
CA GLY A 193 19.67 3.08 25.70
C GLY A 193 19.26 1.62 25.88
N LEU A 194 17.96 1.34 26.06
CA LEU A 194 17.45 -0.03 26.14
C LEU A 194 17.17 -0.67 24.77
N GLY A 195 17.00 0.14 23.72
CA GLY A 195 16.80 -0.32 22.36
C GLY A 195 18.09 -0.69 21.65
N ASN A 196 17.98 -0.98 20.35
CA ASN A 196 19.14 -1.17 19.48
C ASN A 196 19.88 0.17 19.30
N ASN A 197 21.18 0.17 19.49
CA ASN A 197 22.01 1.39 19.47
C ASN A 197 22.47 1.81 18.07
N SER A 198 22.02 1.17 17.00
CA SER A 198 22.39 1.54 15.64
C SER A 198 21.81 2.92 15.26
N ALA A 199 22.65 3.75 14.67
CA ALA A 199 22.27 5.05 14.12
C ALA A 199 21.98 4.99 12.60
N ASP A 200 21.92 3.78 12.01
CA ASP A 200 21.79 3.59 10.57
C ASP A 200 20.41 3.99 10.00
N PRO A 201 19.27 3.80 10.72
CA PRO A 201 17.96 4.12 10.17
C PRO A 201 17.69 5.62 10.14
N ILE A 202 17.22 6.12 9.00
CA ILE A 202 16.71 7.48 8.80
C ILE A 202 15.20 7.41 8.59
N PHE A 203 14.42 7.74 9.62
CA PHE A 203 12.97 7.73 9.54
C PHE A 203 12.42 9.01 8.91
N ILE A 204 11.70 8.88 7.79
CA ILE A 204 10.99 9.97 7.13
C ILE A 204 9.50 9.84 7.47
N VAL A 205 9.03 10.71 8.35
CA VAL A 205 7.67 10.69 8.88
C VAL A 205 6.92 11.98 8.53
N GLY A 206 5.60 11.94 8.51
CA GLY A 206 4.76 13.11 8.24
C GLY A 206 3.40 12.72 7.67
N LEU A 207 2.67 13.71 7.16
CA LEU A 207 1.41 13.44 6.49
C LEU A 207 1.62 12.92 5.06
N PRO A 208 0.75 12.04 4.55
CA PRO A 208 0.76 11.68 3.13
C PRO A 208 0.71 12.91 2.23
N ARG A 209 1.40 12.87 1.12
CA ARG A 209 1.51 13.96 0.11
C ARG A 209 2.28 15.20 0.58
N SER A 210 3.04 15.12 1.67
CA SER A 210 3.89 16.22 2.20
C SER A 210 5.26 16.36 1.53
N GLY A 211 5.53 15.62 0.45
CA GLY A 211 6.82 15.64 -0.24
C GLY A 211 7.83 14.62 0.29
N SER A 212 7.42 13.69 1.14
CA SER A 212 8.30 12.67 1.75
C SER A 212 9.09 11.85 0.72
N THR A 213 8.49 11.52 -0.44
CA THR A 213 9.19 10.81 -1.51
C THR A 213 10.31 11.65 -2.13
N LEU A 214 10.10 12.96 -2.32
CA LEU A 214 11.14 13.84 -2.82
C LEU A 214 12.30 13.95 -1.82
N LEU A 215 11.98 14.09 -0.53
CA LEU A 215 12.99 14.12 0.52
C LEU A 215 13.81 12.82 0.56
N GLU A 216 13.13 11.67 0.47
CA GLU A 216 13.81 10.37 0.38
C GLU A 216 14.76 10.30 -0.81
N GLN A 217 14.32 10.71 -2.01
CA GLN A 217 15.15 10.70 -3.21
C GLN A 217 16.37 11.63 -3.08
N ILE A 218 16.22 12.78 -2.43
CA ILE A 218 17.34 13.70 -2.15
C ILE A 218 18.36 13.00 -1.22
N LEU A 219 17.91 12.35 -0.14
CA LEU A 219 18.79 11.64 0.78
C LEU A 219 19.46 10.44 0.10
N ALA A 220 18.70 9.64 -0.64
CA ALA A 220 19.19 8.46 -1.35
C ALA A 220 20.11 8.79 -2.53
N SER A 221 20.20 10.05 -2.95
CA SER A 221 21.22 10.50 -3.93
C SER A 221 22.63 10.54 -3.31
N HIS A 222 22.75 10.48 -2.00
CA HIS A 222 24.04 10.43 -1.31
C HIS A 222 24.58 9.00 -1.23
N SER A 223 25.85 8.78 -1.55
CA SER A 223 26.49 7.46 -1.62
C SER A 223 26.52 6.66 -0.30
N GLN A 224 26.23 7.30 0.82
CA GLN A 224 26.16 6.66 2.14
C GLN A 224 24.72 6.36 2.59
N VAL A 225 23.72 6.55 1.74
CA VAL A 225 22.31 6.37 2.12
C VAL A 225 21.61 5.47 1.08
N ASP A 226 21.17 4.31 1.54
CA ASP A 226 20.29 3.44 0.76
C ASP A 226 18.84 3.96 0.84
N GLY A 227 18.23 4.28 -0.31
CA GLY A 227 16.80 4.54 -0.40
C GLY A 227 16.03 3.22 -0.38
N THR A 228 15.11 3.04 0.57
CA THR A 228 14.32 1.81 0.63
C THR A 228 12.90 2.02 0.07
N MET A 229 11.91 1.91 0.91
CA MET A 229 10.50 2.06 0.56
C MET A 229 9.65 2.42 1.79
N GLU A 230 8.35 2.36 1.66
CA GLU A 230 7.43 2.43 2.81
C GLU A 230 7.47 1.12 3.59
N LEU A 231 8.35 1.04 4.60
CA LEU A 231 8.56 -0.17 5.40
C LEU A 231 7.43 -0.32 6.44
N HIS A 232 6.77 -1.48 6.44
CA HIS A 232 5.64 -1.74 7.35
C HIS A 232 6.06 -2.27 8.73
N ASN A 233 7.34 -2.37 9.01
CA ASN A 233 7.89 -3.02 10.21
C ASN A 233 7.40 -2.38 11.51
N ILE A 234 7.43 -1.05 11.60
CA ILE A 234 6.95 -0.30 12.77
C ILE A 234 5.43 -0.41 12.92
N LEU A 235 4.68 -0.25 11.82
CA LEU A 235 3.22 -0.40 11.83
C LEU A 235 2.79 -1.83 12.25
N ASP A 236 3.49 -2.84 11.75
CA ASP A 236 3.26 -4.24 12.13
C ASP A 236 3.60 -4.50 13.61
N LEU A 237 4.66 -3.88 14.13
CA LEU A 237 5.01 -3.97 15.55
C LEU A 237 3.94 -3.31 16.42
N ALA A 238 3.53 -2.09 16.11
CA ALA A 238 2.45 -1.39 16.80
C ALA A 238 1.14 -2.20 16.78
N LYS A 239 0.81 -2.83 15.64
CA LYS A 239 -0.34 -3.72 15.51
C LYS A 239 -0.22 -4.98 16.39
N ARG A 240 0.97 -5.58 16.49
CA ARG A 240 1.21 -6.72 17.40
C ARG A 240 1.04 -6.33 18.86
N LEU A 241 1.54 -5.14 19.24
CA LEU A 241 1.41 -4.61 20.60
C LEU A 241 -0.04 -4.28 20.95
N ARG A 242 -0.84 -3.83 19.99
CA ARG A 242 -2.28 -3.62 20.15
C ARG A 242 -3.03 -4.94 20.38
N GLY A 243 -2.56 -6.03 19.81
CA GLY A 243 -3.18 -7.35 19.97
C GLY A 243 -4.47 -7.50 19.17
N ARG A 244 -5.57 -7.84 19.86
CA ARG A 244 -6.90 -8.03 19.26
C ARG A 244 -7.76 -6.79 19.27
N ASP A 245 -7.32 -5.72 19.95
CA ASP A 245 -8.06 -4.47 20.02
C ASP A 245 -8.21 -3.88 18.62
N ASN A 246 -9.33 -3.24 18.38
CA ASN A 246 -9.60 -2.54 17.13
C ASN A 246 -9.53 -1.02 17.32
N ASP A 247 -9.62 -0.29 16.21
CA ASP A 247 -9.49 1.18 16.24
C ASP A 247 -10.68 1.88 16.95
N ASN A 248 -11.75 1.15 17.23
CA ASN A 248 -12.95 1.66 17.91
C ASN A 248 -12.91 1.49 19.43
N ASP A 249 -11.92 0.77 19.96
CA ASP A 249 -11.82 0.56 21.41
C ASP A 249 -11.50 1.89 22.09
N GLU A 250 -12.19 2.17 23.20
CA GLU A 250 -12.03 3.42 23.95
C GLU A 250 -10.65 3.51 24.62
N ASN A 251 -10.14 2.36 25.08
CA ASN A 251 -8.83 2.25 25.74
C ASN A 251 -8.02 1.10 25.11
N PRO A 252 -7.45 1.30 23.92
CA PRO A 252 -6.68 0.27 23.26
C PRO A 252 -5.41 -0.04 24.05
N ARG A 253 -5.02 -1.30 24.06
CA ARG A 253 -3.83 -1.78 24.77
C ARG A 253 -2.56 -1.03 24.37
N TYR A 254 -2.38 -0.69 23.11
CA TYR A 254 -1.28 0.13 22.61
C TYR A 254 -1.73 1.59 22.47
N PRO A 255 -0.98 2.58 22.98
CA PRO A 255 0.42 2.53 23.44
C PRO A 255 0.65 2.13 24.90
N GLN A 256 -0.36 2.03 25.75
CA GLN A 256 -0.19 1.79 27.20
C GLN A 256 0.69 0.59 27.51
N ILE A 257 0.56 -0.49 26.77
CA ILE A 257 1.37 -1.70 26.94
C ILE A 257 2.88 -1.45 26.98
N ILE A 258 3.36 -0.37 26.32
CA ILE A 258 4.79 -0.04 26.28
C ILE A 258 5.33 0.20 27.69
N THR A 259 4.52 0.72 28.60
CA THR A 259 4.94 0.99 29.99
C THR A 259 5.02 -0.29 30.85
N GLU A 260 4.40 -1.38 30.40
CA GLU A 260 4.32 -2.66 31.09
C GLU A 260 5.32 -3.69 30.56
N LEU A 261 5.99 -3.39 29.44
CA LEU A 261 6.96 -4.30 28.84
C LEU A 261 8.22 -4.39 29.70
N ASP A 262 8.77 -5.60 29.80
CA ASP A 262 10.12 -5.83 30.27
C ASP A 262 11.12 -5.12 29.34
N ASP A 263 12.18 -4.53 29.93
CA ASP A 263 13.15 -3.72 29.21
C ASP A 263 13.84 -4.48 28.07
N SER A 264 14.01 -5.79 28.20
CA SER A 264 14.60 -6.65 27.16
C SER A 264 13.78 -6.71 25.85
N TYR A 265 12.51 -6.31 25.87
CA TYR A 265 11.72 -6.26 24.64
C TYR A 265 12.13 -5.13 23.71
N PHE A 266 12.63 -4.01 24.24
CA PHE A 266 13.01 -2.86 23.41
C PHE A 266 14.20 -3.21 22.50
N GLU A 267 15.26 -3.81 23.07
CA GLU A 267 16.39 -4.31 22.29
C GLU A 267 15.94 -5.35 21.24
N ARG A 268 15.15 -6.34 21.64
CA ARG A 268 14.64 -7.37 20.74
C ARG A 268 13.80 -6.81 19.57
N PHE A 269 13.02 -5.76 19.81
CA PHE A 269 12.23 -5.13 18.76
C PHE A 269 13.11 -4.35 17.79
N GLY A 270 14.10 -3.62 18.31
CA GLY A 270 15.11 -2.92 17.52
C GLY A 270 15.93 -3.88 16.67
N ASP A 271 16.45 -4.95 17.27
CA ASP A 271 17.21 -6.00 16.56
C ASP A 271 16.38 -6.65 15.47
N GLN A 272 15.10 -6.95 15.77
CA GLN A 272 14.18 -7.51 14.77
C GLN A 272 13.92 -6.54 13.63
N PHE A 273 13.77 -5.22 13.92
CA PHE A 273 13.64 -4.20 12.90
C PHE A 273 14.88 -4.14 12.00
N MET A 274 16.07 -4.10 12.61
CA MET A 274 17.34 -4.08 11.88
C MET A 274 17.52 -5.33 11.00
N GLN A 275 17.18 -6.50 11.51
CA GLN A 275 17.25 -7.76 10.79
C GLN A 275 16.22 -7.83 9.64
N ASP A 276 14.94 -7.51 9.90
CA ASP A 276 13.87 -7.60 8.91
C ASP A 276 14.05 -6.58 7.78
N THR A 277 14.75 -5.46 8.02
CA THR A 277 15.01 -4.44 7.01
C THR A 277 16.27 -4.67 6.20
N GLN A 278 17.12 -5.61 6.58
CA GLN A 278 18.38 -5.91 5.88
C GLN A 278 18.19 -6.24 4.40
N VAL A 279 17.09 -6.89 4.03
CA VAL A 279 16.79 -7.28 2.64
C VAL A 279 16.52 -6.09 1.70
N TYR A 280 16.30 -4.90 2.25
CA TYR A 280 16.04 -3.66 1.50
C TYR A 280 17.27 -2.75 1.41
N ARG A 281 18.38 -3.13 2.03
CA ARG A 281 19.62 -2.36 2.06
C ARG A 281 20.63 -2.93 1.08
N GLU A 282 21.46 -2.09 0.53
CA GLU A 282 22.59 -2.49 -0.31
C GLU A 282 23.88 -2.44 0.51
N SER A 283 24.69 -1.40 0.35
CA SER A 283 26.01 -1.31 0.98
C SER A 283 26.27 0.02 1.69
N ALA A 284 25.31 0.93 1.72
CA ALA A 284 25.45 2.21 2.37
C ALA A 284 25.41 2.09 3.91
N THR A 285 26.01 3.05 4.61
CA THR A 285 26.03 3.12 6.07
C THR A 285 24.64 3.35 6.63
N PHE A 286 23.87 4.22 5.99
CA PHE A 286 22.53 4.61 6.41
C PHE A 286 21.47 4.09 5.44
N PHE A 287 20.24 3.96 5.91
CA PHE A 287 19.10 3.64 5.04
C PHE A 287 17.86 4.42 5.48
N THR A 288 16.98 4.71 4.52
CA THR A 288 15.71 5.37 4.83
C THR A 288 14.62 4.36 5.21
N ASP A 289 13.75 4.70 6.15
CA ASP A 289 12.40 4.15 6.28
C ASP A 289 11.43 5.31 6.03
N LYS A 290 10.94 5.39 4.79
CA LYS A 290 9.99 6.43 4.40
C LYS A 290 8.57 5.91 4.52
N MET A 291 8.09 5.74 5.75
CA MET A 291 6.70 5.43 6.07
C MET A 291 6.06 6.65 6.75
N PRO A 292 5.33 7.51 6.01
CA PRO A 292 4.75 8.73 6.57
C PRO A 292 3.97 8.47 7.86
N ASN A 293 3.14 7.43 7.89
CA ASN A 293 2.31 7.07 9.04
C ASN A 293 3.08 6.64 10.30
N ASN A 294 4.40 6.45 10.23
CA ASN A 294 5.23 6.21 11.41
C ASN A 294 5.24 7.40 12.38
N PHE A 295 4.72 8.58 11.98
CA PHE A 295 4.56 9.71 12.89
C PHE A 295 3.69 9.37 14.12
N PHE A 296 2.73 8.44 14.00
CA PHE A 296 1.97 7.94 15.14
C PHE A 296 2.78 7.09 16.13
N HIS A 297 3.98 6.68 15.76
CA HIS A 297 4.78 5.70 16.49
C HIS A 297 6.19 6.20 16.82
N ILE A 298 6.40 7.54 16.79
CA ILE A 298 7.71 8.15 17.07
C ILE A 298 8.22 7.73 18.45
N GLY A 299 7.35 7.66 19.47
CA GLY A 299 7.72 7.19 20.79
C GLY A 299 8.23 5.76 20.79
N LEU A 300 7.56 4.84 20.08
CA LEU A 300 8.00 3.46 19.93
C LEU A 300 9.33 3.36 19.16
N ILE A 301 9.49 4.12 18.07
CA ILE A 301 10.74 4.18 17.30
C ILE A 301 11.91 4.62 18.19
N LYS A 302 11.69 5.58 19.07
CA LYS A 302 12.73 6.10 19.95
C LYS A 302 13.14 5.11 21.06
N LEU A 303 12.29 4.13 21.35
CA LEU A 303 12.50 3.15 22.42
C LEU A 303 13.21 1.86 21.95
N ILE A 304 13.18 1.57 20.62
CA ILE A 304 13.65 0.30 20.07
C ILE A 304 15.00 0.37 19.35
#